data_c08c90dc4c6dc842665cefec44ec3009
#
_entry.id   c08c90dc4c6dc842665cefec44ec3009
#
_cell.length_a   1.000
_cell.length_b   1.000
_cell.length_c   1.000
_cell.angle_alpha   90.00
_cell.angle_beta   90.00
_cell.angle_gamma   90.00
#
_symmetry.space_group_name_H-M   'P 1'
#
loop_
_entity.id
_entity.type
_entity.pdbx_description
1 polymer ?
#
loop_
_entity_poly.entity_id
_entity_poly.type
_entity_poly.pdbx_seq_one_letter_code
_entity_poly.pdbx_strand_id
1 'polypeptide(L)'
;SQMDLGGGILAAEIAQGRIVTVAVQEMNFIRPVKVGNVVCCYGHCVRVGNTSLQLKIEVWVKTLMNDMVTEDRQLVTEAVFTYVAIDAQGNPRPIPREGNAKLAHL
;
A
#
# COMPACT_ATOMS: atom_id res chain seq x y z
N SER A 1 11.09 -4.58 2.65
CA SER A 1 11.07 -3.13 2.86
C SER A 1 9.88 -2.71 3.71
N GLN A 2 9.87 -1.48 4.19
CA GLN A 2 8.75 -0.95 4.95
C GLN A 2 7.46 -0.91 4.12
N MET A 3 7.57 -0.71 2.82
CA MET A 3 6.42 -0.75 1.91
C MET A 3 5.77 -2.13 1.88
N ASP A 4 6.57 -3.19 1.78
CA ASP A 4 6.06 -4.56 1.78
C ASP A 4 5.36 -4.89 3.09
N LEU A 5 5.97 -4.51 4.23
CA LEU A 5 5.40 -4.77 5.54
C LEU A 5 4.08 -4.02 5.75
N GLY A 6 4.06 -2.72 5.45
CA GLY A 6 2.86 -1.90 5.61
C GLY A 6 1.74 -2.32 4.67
N GLY A 7 2.07 -2.65 3.40
CA GLY A 7 1.11 -3.16 2.43
C GLY A 7 0.54 -4.50 2.86
N GLY A 8 1.39 -5.40 3.37
CA GLY A 8 0.96 -6.71 3.84
C GLY A 8 0.00 -6.63 5.03
N ILE A 9 0.26 -5.73 5.97
CA ILE A 9 -0.64 -5.53 7.13
C ILE A 9 -2.01 -5.03 6.66
N LEU A 10 -2.04 -4.00 5.82
CA LEU A 10 -3.29 -3.45 5.29
C LEU A 10 -4.05 -4.50 4.46
N ALA A 11 -3.34 -5.25 3.60
CA ALA A 11 -3.95 -6.30 2.79
C ALA A 11 -4.57 -7.40 3.66
N ALA A 12 -3.89 -7.81 4.73
CA ALA A 12 -4.40 -8.82 5.64
C ALA A 12 -5.65 -8.33 6.39
N GLU A 13 -5.69 -7.06 6.76
CA GLU A 13 -6.87 -6.45 7.37
C GLU A 13 -8.07 -6.45 6.41
N ILE A 14 -7.85 -6.07 5.15
CA ILE A 14 -8.90 -6.06 4.12
C ILE A 14 -9.39 -7.49 3.85
N ALA A 15 -8.46 -8.43 3.68
CA ALA A 15 -8.78 -9.83 3.41
C ALA A 15 -9.34 -10.57 4.61
N GLN A 16 -9.23 -9.99 5.81
CA GLN A 16 -9.64 -10.59 7.07
C GLN A 16 -8.98 -11.96 7.30
N GLY A 17 -7.67 -12.02 7.08
CA GLY A 17 -6.90 -13.22 7.28
C GLY A 17 -5.64 -13.26 6.41
N ARG A 18 -5.14 -14.46 6.20
CA ARG A 18 -3.86 -14.70 5.50
C ARG A 18 -3.91 -14.28 4.04
N ILE A 19 -2.81 -13.70 3.60
CA ILE A 19 -2.61 -13.28 2.22
C ILE A 19 -1.21 -13.69 1.75
N VAL A 20 -1.04 -13.76 0.44
CA VAL A 20 0.28 -13.91 -0.19
C VAL A 20 0.44 -12.84 -1.26
N THR A 21 1.65 -12.31 -1.41
CA THR A 21 1.99 -11.37 -2.46
C THR A 21 2.27 -12.15 -3.75
N VAL A 22 1.55 -11.84 -4.82
CA VAL A 22 1.72 -12.54 -6.10
C VAL A 22 2.33 -11.67 -7.19
N ALA A 23 2.26 -10.35 -7.06
CA ALA A 23 2.85 -9.43 -8.02
C ALA A 23 3.15 -8.08 -7.38
N VAL A 24 4.20 -7.43 -7.85
CA VAL A 24 4.55 -6.07 -7.49
C VAL A 24 4.93 -5.33 -8.76
N GLN A 25 4.29 -4.19 -9.00
CA GLN A 25 4.71 -3.24 -10.03
C GLN A 25 5.20 -1.98 -9.34
N GLU A 26 6.42 -1.60 -9.62
CA GLU A 26 7.04 -0.44 -8.97
C GLU A 26 7.45 0.57 -10.02
N MET A 27 7.20 1.85 -9.74
CA MET A 27 7.65 2.96 -10.55
C MET A 27 8.41 3.93 -9.66
N ASN A 28 9.68 4.11 -9.96
CA ASN A 28 10.55 5.03 -9.24
C ASN A 28 10.72 6.31 -10.04
N PHE A 29 10.54 7.44 -9.39
CA PHE A 29 10.78 8.74 -9.97
C PHE A 29 12.13 9.24 -9.49
N ILE A 30 12.99 9.65 -10.44
CA ILE A 30 14.33 10.12 -10.10
C ILE A 30 14.21 11.51 -9.47
N ARG A 31 14.22 11.55 -8.15
CA ARG A 31 14.16 12.80 -7.38
C ARG A 31 15.13 12.71 -6.23
N PRO A 32 15.95 13.75 -6.01
CA PRO A 32 16.88 13.74 -4.89
C PRO A 32 16.11 13.85 -3.57
N VAL A 33 16.43 12.95 -2.64
CA VAL A 33 15.95 13.05 -1.27
C VAL A 33 17.10 13.61 -0.44
N LYS A 34 16.88 14.77 0.15
CA LYS A 34 17.91 15.44 0.98
C LYS A 34 17.76 15.06 2.43
N VAL A 35 18.88 15.09 3.15
CA VAL A 35 18.87 14.93 4.61
C VAL A 35 18.00 16.04 5.21
N GLY A 36 17.13 15.65 6.13
CA GLY A 36 16.20 16.60 6.77
C GLY A 36 14.83 16.71 6.10
N ASN A 37 14.64 16.09 4.92
CA ASN A 37 13.32 16.03 4.30
C ASN A 37 12.43 15.03 5.06
N VAL A 38 11.14 15.31 5.08
CA VAL A 38 10.15 14.42 5.69
C VAL A 38 9.65 13.44 4.63
N VAL A 39 9.72 12.16 4.92
CA VAL A 39 9.23 11.10 4.04
C VAL A 39 7.87 10.64 4.54
N CYS A 40 6.88 10.64 3.66
CA CYS A 40 5.52 10.20 3.95
C CYS A 40 5.16 9.03 3.06
N CYS A 41 4.60 7.98 3.66
CA CYS A 41 4.15 6.80 2.94
C CYS A 41 2.63 6.68 3.07
N TYR A 42 1.94 6.54 1.94
CA TYR A 42 0.48 6.41 1.89
C TYR A 42 0.11 5.13 1.15
N GLY A 43 -0.86 4.41 1.71
CA GLY A 43 -1.36 3.20 1.08
C GLY A 43 -2.88 3.21 1.02
N HIS A 44 -3.44 2.73 -0.09
CA HIS A 44 -4.87 2.57 -0.23
C HIS A 44 -5.20 1.42 -1.19
N CYS A 45 -6.37 0.84 -0.99
CA CYS A 45 -6.85 -0.23 -1.85
C CYS A 45 -7.42 0.37 -3.14
N VAL A 46 -6.95 -0.11 -4.29
CA VAL A 46 -7.39 0.38 -5.60
C VAL A 46 -8.31 -0.60 -6.31
N ARG A 47 -8.29 -1.87 -5.92
CA ARG A 47 -9.13 -2.90 -6.54
C ARG A 47 -9.30 -4.10 -5.62
N VAL A 48 -10.50 -4.68 -5.62
CA VAL A 48 -10.77 -5.97 -4.98
C VAL A 48 -11.47 -6.88 -5.98
N GLY A 49 -10.85 -8.03 -6.25
CA GLY A 49 -11.46 -9.12 -7.02
C GLY A 49 -12.12 -10.14 -6.07
N ASN A 50 -12.43 -11.32 -6.60
CA ASN A 50 -13.04 -12.37 -5.78
C ASN A 50 -12.07 -12.88 -4.68
N THR A 51 -10.86 -13.25 -5.08
CA THR A 51 -9.84 -13.80 -4.17
C THR A 51 -8.62 -12.89 -4.03
N SER A 52 -8.54 -11.81 -4.79
CA SER A 52 -7.37 -10.93 -4.84
C SER A 52 -7.72 -9.49 -4.53
N LEU A 53 -6.71 -8.73 -4.15
CA LEU A 53 -6.82 -7.29 -3.98
C LEU A 53 -5.53 -6.62 -4.41
N GLN A 54 -5.63 -5.34 -4.78
CA GLN A 54 -4.48 -4.53 -5.14
C GLN A 54 -4.41 -3.31 -4.23
N LEU A 55 -3.23 -3.08 -3.68
CA LEU A 55 -2.92 -1.88 -2.92
C LEU A 55 -1.93 -1.03 -3.69
N LYS A 56 -2.15 0.27 -3.68
CA LYS A 56 -1.21 1.25 -4.19
C LYS A 56 -0.51 1.90 -3.01
N ILE A 57 0.81 1.84 -3.01
CA ILE A 57 1.64 2.47 -1.99
C ILE A 57 2.41 3.61 -2.66
N GLU A 58 2.34 4.80 -2.07
CA GLU A 58 3.02 5.98 -2.57
C GLU A 58 3.97 6.51 -1.50
N VAL A 59 5.18 6.84 -1.91
CA VAL A 59 6.18 7.49 -1.05
C VAL A 59 6.38 8.91 -1.55
N TRP A 60 6.10 9.86 -0.68
CA TRP A 60 6.22 11.29 -0.96
C TRP A 60 7.29 11.90 -0.07
N VAL A 61 7.96 12.91 -0.58
CA VAL A 61 8.94 13.68 0.18
C VAL A 61 8.42 15.12 0.31
N LYS A 62 8.42 15.61 1.54
CA LYS A 62 8.07 17.00 1.86
C LYS A 62 9.34 17.73 2.28
N THR A 63 9.46 18.98 1.84
CA THR A 63 10.58 19.83 2.19
C THR A 63 10.39 20.40 3.60
N LEU A 64 11.46 20.40 4.39
CA LEU A 64 11.50 21.04 5.69
C LEU A 64 12.24 22.40 5.53
N MET A 65 11.59 23.51 5.90
CA MET A 65 12.17 24.85 5.91
C MET A 65 11.90 25.50 7.25
N ASN A 66 12.98 26.02 7.90
CA ASN A 66 12.89 26.68 9.21
C ASN A 66 12.15 25.81 10.24
N ASP A 67 12.45 24.52 10.28
CA ASP A 67 11.82 23.52 11.16
C ASP A 67 10.31 23.35 10.93
N MET A 68 9.80 23.86 9.81
CA MET A 68 8.40 23.70 9.42
C MET A 68 8.29 22.88 8.13
N VAL A 69 7.37 21.93 8.11
CA VAL A 69 7.06 21.16 6.92
C VAL A 69 6.29 22.05 5.95
N THR A 70 6.82 22.21 4.73
CA THR A 70 6.13 22.96 3.68
C THR A 70 5.03 22.10 3.07
N GLU A 71 4.11 22.74 2.34
CA GLU A 71 3.06 22.02 1.59
C GLU A 71 3.61 21.37 0.32
N ASP A 72 4.80 21.80 -0.14
CA ASP A 72 5.43 21.23 -1.31
C ASP A 72 5.82 19.78 -1.06
N ARG A 73 5.32 18.90 -1.92
CA ARG A 73 5.63 17.48 -1.84
C ARG A 73 5.92 16.92 -3.23
N GLN A 74 6.76 15.89 -3.27
CA GLN A 74 7.14 15.21 -4.50
C GLN A 74 6.94 13.72 -4.34
N LEU A 75 6.30 13.10 -5.33
CA LEU A 75 6.17 11.64 -5.39
C LEU A 75 7.51 11.06 -5.84
N VAL A 76 8.10 10.19 -5.04
CA VAL A 76 9.41 9.57 -5.33
C VAL A 76 9.29 8.09 -5.71
N THR A 77 8.30 7.40 -5.20
CA THR A 77 8.05 5.99 -5.52
C THR A 77 6.57 5.68 -5.45
N GLU A 78 6.13 4.85 -6.38
CA GLU A 78 4.77 4.33 -6.41
C GLU A 78 4.84 2.85 -6.71
N ALA A 79 4.12 2.03 -5.98
CA ALA A 79 4.07 0.60 -6.20
C ALA A 79 2.65 0.08 -6.07
N VAL A 80 2.30 -0.86 -6.95
CA VAL A 80 1.04 -1.60 -6.87
C VAL A 80 1.36 -3.03 -6.50
N PHE A 81 0.84 -3.46 -5.35
CA PHE A 81 0.99 -4.81 -4.84
C PHE A 81 -0.29 -5.58 -5.07
N THR A 82 -0.16 -6.76 -5.65
CA THR A 82 -1.30 -7.68 -5.81
C THR A 82 -1.16 -8.80 -4.79
N TYR A 83 -2.21 -9.02 -4.01
CA TYR A 83 -2.29 -10.04 -2.98
C TYR A 83 -3.44 -10.99 -3.28
N VAL A 84 -3.27 -12.24 -2.89
CA VAL A 84 -4.32 -13.26 -2.94
C VAL A 84 -4.61 -13.71 -1.52
N ALA A 85 -5.89 -13.70 -1.13
CA ALA A 85 -6.34 -14.26 0.12
C ALA A 85 -6.27 -15.78 0.06
N ILE A 86 -5.72 -16.41 1.10
CA ILE A 86 -5.53 -17.85 1.15
C ILE A 86 -6.15 -18.43 2.42
N ASP A 87 -6.55 -19.70 2.31
CA ASP A 87 -7.05 -20.49 3.45
C ASP A 87 -5.87 -21.15 4.20
N ALA A 88 -6.21 -21.97 5.19
CA ALA A 88 -5.22 -22.66 6.03
C ALA A 88 -4.35 -23.65 5.22
N GLN A 89 -4.84 -24.13 4.09
CA GLN A 89 -4.11 -25.04 3.21
C GLN A 89 -3.33 -24.31 2.11
N GLY A 90 -3.40 -22.96 2.09
CA GLY A 90 -2.72 -22.16 1.08
C GLY A 90 -3.48 -22.01 -0.23
N ASN A 91 -4.75 -22.40 -0.28
CA ASN A 91 -5.58 -22.24 -1.46
C ASN A 91 -6.25 -20.87 -1.48
N PRO A 92 -6.47 -20.28 -2.67
CA PRO A 92 -7.22 -19.03 -2.76
C PRO A 92 -8.61 -19.14 -2.13
N ARG A 93 -9.02 -18.11 -1.43
CA ARG A 93 -10.34 -18.01 -0.82
C ARG A 93 -10.98 -16.68 -1.15
N PRO A 94 -12.33 -16.61 -1.16
CA PRO A 94 -13.01 -15.33 -1.37
C PRO A 94 -12.70 -14.32 -0.27
N ILE A 95 -12.58 -13.06 -0.66
CA ILE A 95 -12.42 -11.95 0.28
C ILE A 95 -13.82 -11.58 0.80
N PRO A 96 -14.03 -11.57 2.13
CA PRO A 96 -15.31 -11.18 2.70
C PRO A 96 -15.63 -9.71 2.36
N ARG A 97 -16.83 -9.46 1.86
CA ARG A 97 -17.26 -8.11 1.47
C ARG A 97 -18.38 -7.58 2.34
N GLU A 98 -19.30 -8.44 2.71
CA GLU A 98 -20.42 -8.08 3.57
C GLU A 98 -19.90 -7.67 4.95
N GLY A 99 -20.26 -6.46 5.39
CA GLY A 99 -19.80 -5.92 6.66
C GLY A 99 -18.32 -5.57 6.72
N ASN A 100 -17.61 -5.60 5.59
CA ASN A 100 -16.19 -5.26 5.55
C ASN A 100 -16.02 -3.75 5.38
N ALA A 101 -15.76 -3.06 6.49
CA ALA A 101 -15.62 -1.60 6.51
C ALA A 101 -14.45 -1.10 5.66
N LYS A 102 -13.39 -1.94 5.47
CA LYS A 102 -12.23 -1.57 4.64
C LYS A 102 -12.59 -1.46 3.16
N LEU A 103 -13.72 -2.01 2.73
CA LEU A 103 -14.18 -1.98 1.36
C LEU A 103 -15.28 -0.93 1.12
N ALA A 104 -15.62 -0.14 2.13
CA ALA A 104 -16.75 0.80 2.05
C ALA A 104 -16.56 1.89 1.01
N HIS A 105 -15.33 2.14 0.55
CA HIS A 105 -15.00 3.19 -0.41
C HIS A 105 -14.74 2.68 -1.83
N LEU A 106 -14.97 1.40 -2.07
CA LEU A 106 -14.71 0.79 -3.38
C LEU A 106 -15.96 0.55 -4.22
#